data_f6e6388c2fc0c991a898c7fdca2af6d5
#
_entry.id   f6e6388c2fc0c991a898c7fdca2af6d5
#
_cell.length_a   1.000
_cell.length_b   1.000
_cell.length_c   1.000
_cell.angle_alpha   90.00
_cell.angle_beta   90.00
_cell.angle_gamma   90.00
#
_symmetry.space_group_name_H-M   'P 1'
#
loop_
_entity.id
_entity.type
_entity.pdbx_description
1 polymer ?
#
loop_
_entity_poly.entity_id
_entity_poly.type
_entity_poly.pdbx_seq_one_letter_code
_entity_poly.pdbx_strand_id
1 'polypeptide(L)'
;MPRLAVFVLVASSAAALAPTRRQLFRAVAGAPALATAPALARDEQLTRIGQEAPVAKPDDIPFTTLRSGVKVKTLRPGGGDAAVTKSSTVFVEATGRLLNLNGVTFYSTKNIAGADSLGGAELKLALGSGGVVPGLEEGLVGARKNEIRRIIVPSELGYSEDPAKAAMEPNPPSVEDRRALDSVLRNPRRDAAILFDVKVVRIK
;
A
#
# COMPACT_ATOMS: atom_id res chain seq x y z
N MET A 1 10.09 -58.84 12.78
CA MET A 1 9.04 -59.61 12.07
C MET A 1 8.28 -58.62 11.19
N PRO A 2 8.40 -58.76 9.87
CA PRO A 2 7.74 -57.88 8.92
C PRO A 2 6.35 -58.37 8.56
N ARG A 3 5.41 -57.48 8.30
CA ARG A 3 4.17 -57.80 7.63
C ARG A 3 3.97 -56.92 6.41
N LEU A 4 4.11 -57.56 5.27
CA LEU A 4 3.68 -57.14 3.94
C LEU A 4 2.15 -56.95 3.91
N ALA A 5 1.67 -55.99 3.14
CA ALA A 5 0.36 -55.98 2.51
C ALA A 5 0.48 -55.19 1.20
N VAL A 6 0.57 -55.86 0.18
CA VAL A 6 -0.29 -56.28 -0.95
C VAL A 6 -0.95 -55.07 -1.67
N PHE A 7 -0.36 -54.83 -2.88
CA PHE A 7 -0.91 -54.07 -3.98
C PHE A 7 -2.13 -54.77 -4.59
N VAL A 8 -3.19 -54.01 -4.87
CA VAL A 8 -4.22 -54.43 -5.84
C VAL A 8 -4.31 -53.35 -6.91
N LEU A 9 -3.83 -53.80 -8.09
CA LEU A 9 -3.93 -53.08 -9.36
C LEU A 9 -5.24 -53.53 -10.02
N VAL A 10 -6.18 -52.61 -10.29
CA VAL A 10 -7.33 -52.89 -11.16
C VAL A 10 -7.20 -52.08 -12.44
N ALA A 11 -6.81 -52.78 -13.48
CA ALA A 11 -6.91 -52.31 -14.85
C ALA A 11 -8.33 -52.56 -15.36
N SER A 12 -8.99 -51.56 -15.90
CA SER A 12 -10.22 -51.71 -16.68
C SER A 12 -10.05 -51.08 -18.04
N SER A 13 -9.99 -51.94 -19.02
CA SER A 13 -9.99 -51.63 -20.45
C SER A 13 -11.41 -51.29 -20.91
N ALA A 14 -11.58 -50.20 -21.64
CA ALA A 14 -12.81 -49.91 -22.36
C ALA A 14 -12.54 -49.87 -23.86
N ALA A 15 -13.27 -50.74 -24.55
CA ALA A 15 -13.21 -50.97 -25.96
C ALA A 15 -13.78 -49.83 -26.80
N ALA A 16 -13.14 -49.62 -27.95
CA ALA A 16 -13.60 -48.73 -29.00
C ALA A 16 -14.78 -49.37 -29.77
N LEU A 17 -15.82 -48.61 -30.00
CA LEU A 17 -16.88 -48.88 -30.95
C LEU A 17 -16.96 -47.75 -31.98
N ALA A 18 -16.60 -48.08 -33.22
CA ALA A 18 -16.77 -47.23 -34.37
C ALA A 18 -18.23 -47.31 -34.87
N PRO A 19 -18.86 -46.22 -35.26
CA PRO A 19 -20.13 -46.26 -35.95
C PRO A 19 -19.95 -46.25 -37.47
N THR A 20 -20.69 -47.16 -38.07
CA THR A 20 -20.85 -47.48 -39.46
C THR A 20 -21.47 -46.31 -40.28
N ARG A 21 -20.93 -46.13 -41.48
CA ARG A 21 -21.50 -45.34 -42.58
C ARG A 21 -22.89 -45.85 -42.97
N ARG A 22 -23.82 -44.95 -43.10
CA ARG A 22 -24.85 -44.78 -44.15
C ARG A 22 -26.06 -44.05 -43.57
N GLN A 23 -26.30 -42.85 -43.99
CA GLN A 23 -27.57 -42.47 -44.59
C GLN A 23 -27.46 -41.14 -45.30
N LEU A 24 -27.90 -41.21 -46.53
CA LEU A 24 -27.93 -40.15 -47.53
C LEU A 24 -29.17 -39.27 -47.38
N PHE A 25 -28.98 -37.99 -47.69
CA PHE A 25 -29.91 -37.03 -48.28
C PHE A 25 -31.22 -36.71 -47.55
N ARG A 26 -31.29 -35.48 -47.04
CA ARG A 26 -32.41 -34.58 -47.40
C ARG A 26 -31.95 -33.14 -47.28
N ALA A 27 -31.84 -32.48 -48.44
CA ALA A 27 -31.65 -31.05 -48.55
C ALA A 27 -32.91 -30.33 -48.11
N VAL A 28 -32.82 -29.44 -47.18
CA VAL A 28 -33.75 -28.35 -46.93
C VAL A 28 -32.95 -27.06 -46.92
N ALA A 29 -33.25 -26.22 -47.91
CA ALA A 29 -32.73 -24.89 -48.02
C ALA A 29 -33.25 -24.05 -46.84
N GLY A 30 -32.34 -23.70 -45.94
CA GLY A 30 -32.53 -22.73 -44.89
C GLY A 30 -31.46 -21.66 -45.06
N ALA A 31 -31.85 -20.44 -45.35
CA ALA A 31 -30.95 -19.30 -45.51
C ALA A 31 -30.03 -19.15 -44.30
N PRO A 32 -28.74 -18.79 -44.45
CA PRO A 32 -27.91 -18.44 -43.35
C PRO A 32 -28.40 -17.13 -42.75
N ALA A 33 -28.99 -17.18 -41.59
CA ALA A 33 -29.14 -16.03 -40.75
C ALA A 33 -27.73 -15.49 -40.47
N LEU A 34 -27.36 -14.39 -41.09
CA LEU A 34 -26.24 -13.57 -40.72
C LEU A 34 -26.45 -13.15 -39.27
N ALA A 35 -25.81 -13.90 -38.35
CA ALA A 35 -25.64 -13.43 -36.99
C ALA A 35 -24.78 -12.17 -37.07
N THR A 36 -25.41 -11.02 -37.09
CA THR A 36 -24.76 -9.75 -36.81
C THR A 36 -24.28 -9.81 -35.37
N ALA A 37 -23.03 -10.23 -35.20
CA ALA A 37 -22.33 -9.99 -33.95
C ALA A 37 -22.36 -8.49 -33.67
N PRO A 38 -22.70 -8.08 -32.42
CA PRO A 38 -22.76 -6.66 -32.11
C PRO A 38 -21.39 -6.03 -32.35
N ALA A 39 -21.35 -5.05 -33.26
CA ALA A 39 -20.16 -4.28 -33.62
C ALA A 39 -19.56 -3.46 -32.45
N LEU A 40 -20.14 -3.57 -31.25
CA LEU A 40 -19.73 -2.82 -30.08
C LEU A 40 -18.52 -3.39 -29.34
N ALA A 41 -18.12 -4.63 -29.63
CA ALA A 41 -16.98 -5.25 -28.93
C ALA A 41 -15.62 -4.97 -29.60
N ARG A 42 -15.59 -4.32 -30.74
CA ARG A 42 -14.35 -4.09 -31.51
C ARG A 42 -13.75 -2.71 -31.30
N ASP A 43 -14.53 -1.74 -30.87
CA ASP A 43 -14.05 -0.37 -30.66
C ASP A 43 -13.35 -0.17 -29.29
N GLU A 44 -13.59 -1.05 -28.31
CA GLU A 44 -12.93 -0.93 -27.01
C GLU A 44 -11.50 -1.46 -26.98
N GLN A 45 -11.11 -2.29 -27.92
CA GLN A 45 -9.73 -2.84 -27.95
C GLN A 45 -8.74 -2.05 -28.78
N LEU A 46 -9.21 -1.11 -29.64
CA LEU A 46 -8.33 -0.26 -30.43
C LEU A 46 -7.96 1.07 -29.79
N THR A 47 -8.59 1.36 -28.68
CA THR A 47 -8.26 2.54 -27.89
C THR A 47 -7.21 2.13 -26.85
N ARG A 48 -5.93 2.43 -27.09
CA ARG A 48 -4.94 2.53 -26.01
C ARG A 48 -3.72 1.65 -26.07
N ILE A 49 -3.16 1.52 -27.26
CA ILE A 49 -1.70 1.32 -27.30
C ILE A 49 -1.12 2.72 -27.02
N GLY A 50 -0.69 2.96 -25.78
CA GLY A 50 -0.01 4.21 -25.38
C GLY A 50 -0.74 5.09 -24.34
N GLN A 51 -1.94 4.75 -23.89
CA GLN A 51 -2.50 5.40 -22.70
C GLN A 51 -2.16 4.58 -21.47
N GLU A 52 -1.19 5.07 -20.71
CA GLU A 52 -0.97 4.63 -19.34
C GLU A 52 -2.30 4.67 -18.57
N ALA A 53 -2.63 3.59 -17.86
CA ALA A 53 -3.85 3.56 -17.07
C ALA A 53 -3.92 4.84 -16.21
N PRO A 54 -5.09 5.50 -16.13
CA PRO A 54 -5.19 6.73 -15.35
C PRO A 54 -4.69 6.45 -13.93
N VAL A 55 -3.63 7.14 -13.56
CA VAL A 55 -3.08 7.04 -12.20
C VAL A 55 -4.21 7.48 -11.25
N ALA A 56 -4.66 6.56 -10.40
CA ALA A 56 -5.70 6.86 -9.43
C ALA A 56 -5.33 8.13 -8.66
N LYS A 57 -6.25 9.09 -8.60
CA LYS A 57 -6.00 10.30 -7.83
C LYS A 57 -5.75 9.90 -6.37
N PRO A 58 -4.88 10.60 -5.65
CA PRO A 58 -4.60 10.28 -4.24
C PRO A 58 -5.86 10.15 -3.37
N ASP A 59 -6.92 10.85 -3.70
CA ASP A 59 -8.17 10.85 -2.94
C ASP A 59 -9.04 9.61 -3.21
N ASP A 60 -8.89 8.96 -4.38
CA ASP A 60 -9.67 7.78 -4.78
C ASP A 60 -9.21 6.48 -4.11
N ILE A 61 -7.99 6.47 -3.53
CA ILE A 61 -7.43 5.29 -2.88
C ILE A 61 -7.98 5.21 -1.44
N PRO A 62 -8.64 4.12 -1.04
CA PRO A 62 -9.17 3.98 0.32
C PRO A 62 -8.05 3.81 1.36
N PHE A 63 -8.31 4.25 2.58
CA PHE A 63 -7.45 3.95 3.72
C PHE A 63 -7.70 2.54 4.23
N THR A 64 -6.65 1.81 4.54
CA THR A 64 -6.70 0.58 5.30
C THR A 64 -6.50 0.92 6.78
N THR A 65 -7.46 0.54 7.64
CA THR A 65 -7.34 0.75 9.08
C THR A 65 -6.74 -0.48 9.73
N LEU A 66 -5.66 -0.31 10.47
CA LEU A 66 -5.01 -1.35 11.27
C LEU A 66 -5.78 -1.56 12.59
N ARG A 67 -5.50 -2.67 13.29
CA ARG A 67 -6.18 -2.99 14.56
C ARG A 67 -5.95 -1.94 15.66
N SER A 68 -4.85 -1.25 15.61
CA SER A 68 -4.46 -0.16 16.51
C SER A 68 -5.18 1.16 16.24
N GLY A 69 -5.97 1.27 15.17
CA GLY A 69 -6.59 2.50 14.73
C GLY A 69 -5.75 3.34 13.76
N VAL A 70 -4.49 2.98 13.52
CA VAL A 70 -3.65 3.61 12.49
C VAL A 70 -4.26 3.38 11.13
N LYS A 71 -4.38 4.44 10.32
CA LYS A 71 -4.89 4.35 8.95
C LYS A 71 -3.74 4.53 7.96
N VAL A 72 -3.61 3.60 7.05
CA VAL A 72 -2.54 3.57 6.04
C VAL A 72 -3.12 3.60 4.64
N LYS A 73 -2.52 4.38 3.77
CA LYS A 73 -2.88 4.50 2.36
C LYS A 73 -1.60 4.53 1.53
N THR A 74 -1.45 3.59 0.61
CA THR A 74 -0.33 3.57 -0.32
C THR A 74 -0.65 4.44 -1.52
N LEU A 75 0.00 5.59 -1.63
CA LEU A 75 -0.16 6.53 -2.73
C LEU A 75 0.62 6.10 -3.96
N ARG A 76 1.79 5.51 -3.77
CA ARG A 76 2.60 4.91 -4.82
C ARG A 76 3.23 3.62 -4.30
N PRO A 77 3.04 2.49 -4.97
CA PRO A 77 3.68 1.25 -4.58
C PRO A 77 5.21 1.36 -4.72
N GLY A 78 5.91 0.69 -3.83
CA GLY A 78 7.35 0.56 -3.86
C GLY A 78 7.81 -0.63 -4.70
N GLY A 79 9.12 -0.76 -4.85
CA GLY A 79 9.77 -1.87 -5.55
C GLY A 79 10.80 -2.59 -4.69
N GLY A 80 11.26 -3.76 -5.21
CA GLY A 80 12.25 -4.60 -4.55
C GLY A 80 11.65 -5.62 -3.58
N ASP A 81 12.47 -6.58 -3.18
CA ASP A 81 12.04 -7.73 -2.35
C ASP A 81 12.06 -7.41 -0.86
N ALA A 82 12.89 -6.43 -0.45
CA ALA A 82 13.00 -6.03 0.94
C ALA A 82 11.79 -5.20 1.38
N ALA A 83 11.08 -5.70 2.40
CA ALA A 83 10.03 -4.98 3.09
C ALA A 83 10.49 -4.54 4.47
N VAL A 84 9.97 -3.43 4.95
CA VAL A 84 10.23 -2.91 6.28
C VAL A 84 9.68 -3.88 7.33
N THR A 85 10.52 -4.27 8.28
CA THR A 85 10.16 -5.07 9.45
C THR A 85 10.15 -4.21 10.71
N LYS A 86 9.67 -4.74 11.81
CA LYS A 86 9.61 -4.03 13.11
C LYS A 86 10.97 -3.67 13.70
N SER A 87 12.06 -4.26 13.21
CA SER A 87 13.43 -4.02 13.67
C SER A 87 14.34 -3.42 12.60
N SER A 88 13.76 -3.02 11.47
CA SER A 88 14.54 -2.41 10.37
C SER A 88 14.96 -0.98 10.70
N THR A 89 16.11 -0.59 10.19
CA THR A 89 16.48 0.82 10.08
C THR A 89 16.04 1.35 8.72
N VAL A 90 15.16 2.35 8.72
CA VAL A 90 14.56 2.90 7.51
C VAL A 90 15.01 4.35 7.33
N PHE A 91 15.37 4.72 6.13
CA PHE A 91 15.66 6.10 5.74
C PHE A 91 14.49 6.61 4.91
N VAL A 92 13.88 7.70 5.35
CA VAL A 92 12.64 8.22 4.77
C VAL A 92 12.72 9.72 4.51
N GLU A 93 12.03 10.17 3.47
CA GLU A 93 11.58 11.55 3.35
C GLU A 93 10.18 11.62 3.97
N ALA A 94 9.96 12.52 4.92
CA ALA A 94 8.71 12.61 5.66
C ALA A 94 8.20 14.04 5.78
N THR A 95 6.87 14.19 5.78
CA THR A 95 6.18 15.42 6.11
C THR A 95 5.08 15.08 7.11
N GLY A 96 5.09 15.75 8.28
CA GLY A 96 4.11 15.60 9.34
C GLY A 96 3.18 16.80 9.40
N ARG A 97 1.87 16.56 9.50
CA ARG A 97 0.81 17.58 9.57
C ARG A 97 -0.15 17.30 10.71
N LEU A 98 -0.61 18.35 11.36
CA LEU A 98 -1.62 18.30 12.41
C LEU A 98 -3.01 18.39 11.79
N LEU A 99 -3.79 17.29 11.84
CA LEU A 99 -5.11 17.25 11.19
C LEU A 99 -6.08 18.26 11.78
N ASN A 100 -6.05 18.46 13.10
CA ASN A 100 -6.98 19.36 13.80
C ASN A 100 -6.48 20.81 13.90
N LEU A 101 -5.41 21.16 13.23
CA LEU A 101 -4.91 22.50 13.07
C LEU A 101 -4.82 22.88 11.58
N ASN A 102 -5.90 22.65 10.83
CA ASN A 102 -6.01 22.91 9.39
C ASN A 102 -4.86 22.33 8.55
N GLY A 103 -4.29 21.20 8.97
CA GLY A 103 -3.18 20.55 8.26
C GLY A 103 -1.84 21.29 8.38
N VAL A 104 -1.65 22.10 9.43
CA VAL A 104 -0.36 22.76 9.68
C VAL A 104 0.76 21.75 9.70
N THR A 105 1.78 22.00 8.89
CA THR A 105 3.00 21.19 8.84
C THR A 105 3.87 21.56 10.04
N PHE A 106 4.18 20.57 10.89
CA PHE A 106 5.08 20.70 12.03
C PHE A 106 6.43 20.01 11.80
N TYR A 107 6.54 19.21 10.75
CA TYR A 107 7.75 18.51 10.39
C TYR A 107 7.86 18.34 8.88
N SER A 108 9.04 18.58 8.32
CA SER A 108 9.34 18.25 6.93
C SER A 108 10.84 18.07 6.73
N THR A 109 11.23 16.91 6.18
CA THR A 109 12.62 16.65 5.80
C THR A 109 13.13 17.63 4.74
N LYS A 110 12.26 18.19 3.91
CA LYS A 110 12.61 19.20 2.92
C LYS A 110 13.07 20.52 3.55
N ASN A 111 12.48 20.89 4.69
CA ASN A 111 12.85 22.12 5.39
C ASN A 111 14.18 22.00 6.14
N ILE A 112 14.58 20.76 6.51
CA ILE A 112 15.84 20.49 7.22
C ILE A 112 17.03 20.53 6.27
N ALA A 113 16.84 20.11 5.02
CA ALA A 113 17.92 19.96 4.03
C ALA A 113 18.29 21.29 3.43
N GLY A 114 18.12 22.41 3.85
CA GLY A 114 18.48 23.69 3.20
C GLY A 114 18.12 23.74 1.70
N ALA A 115 17.84 24.88 1.16
CA ALA A 115 17.38 25.05 -0.22
C ALA A 115 18.35 24.53 -1.31
N ASP A 116 19.59 24.24 -0.96
CA ASP A 116 20.67 23.88 -1.88
C ASP A 116 20.89 22.36 -2.01
N SER A 117 20.15 21.55 -1.24
CA SER A 117 20.28 20.09 -1.30
C SER A 117 19.41 19.50 -2.42
N LEU A 118 20.04 19.05 -3.49
CA LEU A 118 19.42 18.32 -4.61
C LEU A 118 18.84 16.94 -4.23
N GLY A 119 18.42 16.77 -3.00
CA GLY A 119 17.75 15.59 -2.46
C GLY A 119 17.46 15.91 -1.01
N GLY A 120 16.21 15.98 -0.61
CA GLY A 120 15.82 16.30 0.76
C GLY A 120 16.63 15.52 1.80
N ALA A 121 16.75 16.05 3.01
CA ALA A 121 17.38 15.32 4.11
C ALA A 121 16.62 14.01 4.34
N GLU A 122 17.35 12.91 4.42
CA GLU A 122 16.78 11.63 4.81
C GLU A 122 16.70 11.57 6.35
N LEU A 123 15.51 11.29 6.87
CA LEU A 123 15.32 10.96 8.28
C LEU A 123 15.64 9.48 8.51
N LYS A 124 16.53 9.18 9.43
CA LYS A 124 16.83 7.82 9.86
C LYS A 124 15.89 7.41 10.98
N LEU A 125 15.10 6.38 10.77
CA LEU A 125 14.20 5.78 11.76
C LEU A 125 14.70 4.38 12.11
N ALA A 126 15.02 4.14 13.38
CA ALA A 126 15.34 2.81 13.89
C ALA A 126 14.08 2.23 14.53
N LEU A 127 13.36 1.38 13.79
CA LEU A 127 12.11 0.80 14.27
C LEU A 127 12.38 -0.19 15.40
N GLY A 128 11.47 -0.26 16.37
CA GLY A 128 11.60 -1.11 17.55
C GLY A 128 12.54 -0.58 18.63
N SER A 129 13.18 0.59 18.43
CA SER A 129 14.05 1.20 19.44
C SER A 129 13.31 1.99 20.52
N GLY A 130 12.00 2.24 20.32
CA GLY A 130 11.20 3.14 21.16
C GLY A 130 11.47 4.64 20.94
N GLY A 131 12.35 4.99 20.00
CA GLY A 131 12.65 6.38 19.66
C GLY A 131 11.78 6.95 18.53
N VAL A 132 10.90 6.16 17.95
CA VAL A 132 9.99 6.56 16.85
C VAL A 132 8.56 6.55 17.36
N VAL A 133 7.72 7.44 16.82
CA VAL A 133 6.29 7.48 17.12
C VAL A 133 5.65 6.11 16.82
N PRO A 134 5.01 5.45 17.80
CA PRO A 134 4.52 4.07 17.65
C PRO A 134 3.58 3.87 16.46
N GLY A 135 2.65 4.80 16.24
CA GLY A 135 1.74 4.71 15.11
C GLY A 135 2.43 4.88 13.74
N LEU A 136 3.54 5.62 13.69
CA LEU A 136 4.35 5.74 12.49
C LEU A 136 5.14 4.45 12.24
N GLU A 137 5.72 3.84 13.28
CA GLU A 137 6.38 2.53 13.17
C GLU A 137 5.44 1.49 12.58
N GLU A 138 4.24 1.37 13.14
CA GLU A 138 3.26 0.40 12.69
C GLU A 138 2.81 0.65 11.24
N GLY A 139 2.61 1.91 10.86
CA GLY A 139 2.24 2.30 9.51
C GLY A 139 3.32 2.06 8.46
N LEU A 140 4.60 2.00 8.86
CA LEU A 140 5.73 1.73 7.98
C LEU A 140 5.99 0.25 7.76
N VAL A 141 5.58 -0.64 8.68
CA VAL A 141 5.78 -2.09 8.53
C VAL A 141 5.17 -2.58 7.21
N GLY A 142 5.92 -3.41 6.49
CA GLY A 142 5.55 -3.92 5.18
C GLY A 142 5.77 -2.94 4.02
N ALA A 143 6.22 -1.72 4.26
CA ALA A 143 6.58 -0.79 3.18
C ALA A 143 7.81 -1.27 2.42
N ARG A 144 7.90 -0.90 1.14
CA ARG A 144 9.02 -1.24 0.27
C ARG A 144 9.80 0.02 -0.15
N LYS A 145 10.98 -0.18 -0.69
CA LYS A 145 11.81 0.92 -1.21
C LYS A 145 11.04 1.72 -2.28
N ASN A 146 11.16 3.04 -2.23
CA ASN A 146 10.47 4.03 -3.08
C ASN A 146 8.94 4.05 -2.94
N GLU A 147 8.39 3.34 -1.97
CA GLU A 147 6.96 3.42 -1.64
C GLU A 147 6.62 4.77 -1.00
N ILE A 148 5.48 5.34 -1.42
CA ILE A 148 4.92 6.54 -0.80
C ILE A 148 3.66 6.13 -0.07
N ARG A 149 3.67 6.32 1.24
CA ARG A 149 2.54 6.07 2.13
C ARG A 149 2.04 7.33 2.79
N ARG A 150 0.74 7.42 2.93
CA ARG A 150 0.07 8.35 3.83
C ARG A 150 -0.41 7.59 5.05
N ILE A 151 -0.01 8.03 6.23
CA ILE A 151 -0.27 7.37 7.49
C ILE A 151 -0.96 8.36 8.40
N ILE A 152 -2.15 8.00 8.92
CA ILE A 152 -2.83 8.79 9.95
C ILE A 152 -2.64 8.05 11.27
N VAL A 153 -2.00 8.72 12.19
CA VAL A 153 -1.70 8.23 13.54
C VAL A 153 -2.71 8.83 14.50
N PRO A 154 -3.49 8.01 15.22
CA PRO A 154 -4.37 8.51 16.27
C PRO A 154 -3.57 9.05 17.46
N SER A 155 -4.20 9.89 18.27
CA SER A 155 -3.58 10.57 19.41
C SER A 155 -2.88 9.63 20.39
N GLU A 156 -3.46 8.46 20.64
CA GLU A 156 -2.95 7.47 21.60
C GLU A 156 -1.60 6.87 21.20
N LEU A 157 -1.35 6.80 19.88
CA LEU A 157 -0.12 6.26 19.28
C LEU A 157 0.81 7.34 18.73
N GLY A 158 0.46 8.61 18.96
CA GLY A 158 1.22 9.79 18.57
C GLY A 158 2.19 10.27 19.64
N TYR A 159 2.51 11.56 19.57
CA TYR A 159 3.23 12.26 20.62
C TYR A 159 2.34 12.46 21.85
N SER A 160 2.97 12.68 23.01
CA SER A 160 2.27 13.06 24.23
C SER A 160 3.07 14.16 24.96
N GLU A 161 2.47 14.72 26.04
CA GLU A 161 3.14 15.68 26.90
C GLU A 161 4.30 15.07 27.71
N ASP A 162 4.37 13.75 27.82
CA ASP A 162 5.48 13.03 28.45
C ASP A 162 6.78 13.38 27.69
N PRO A 163 7.82 13.92 28.39
CA PRO A 163 9.08 14.30 27.76
C PRO A 163 9.72 13.20 26.90
N ALA A 164 9.60 11.94 27.32
CA ALA A 164 10.13 10.80 26.57
C ALA A 164 9.41 10.60 25.24
N LYS A 165 8.09 10.75 25.22
CA LYS A 165 7.28 10.65 23.99
C LYS A 165 7.28 11.95 23.18
N ALA A 166 7.53 13.09 23.80
CA ALA A 166 7.66 14.37 23.11
C ALA A 166 8.95 14.48 22.28
N ALA A 167 9.98 13.70 22.61
CA ALA A 167 11.26 13.67 21.89
C ALA A 167 11.36 12.57 20.81
N MET A 168 10.27 11.82 20.56
CA MET A 168 10.27 10.78 19.53
C MET A 168 10.42 11.36 18.13
N GLU A 169 11.06 10.58 17.25
CA GLU A 169 11.17 10.91 15.82
C GLU A 169 9.86 10.63 15.07
N PRO A 170 9.50 11.49 14.13
CA PRO A 170 10.16 12.72 13.64
C PRO A 170 10.07 13.90 14.63
N ASN A 171 11.21 14.36 15.11
CA ASN A 171 11.25 15.48 16.06
C ASN A 171 11.18 16.83 15.33
N PRO A 172 10.25 17.76 15.67
CA PRO A 172 10.16 19.08 15.04
C PRO A 172 11.48 19.83 15.04
N PRO A 173 11.95 20.33 13.88
CA PRO A 173 13.27 20.94 13.77
C PRO A 173 13.36 22.35 14.33
N SER A 174 12.25 23.11 14.35
CA SER A 174 12.22 24.48 14.83
C SER A 174 11.40 24.64 16.11
N VAL A 175 11.63 25.75 16.80
CA VAL A 175 10.85 26.11 18.00
C VAL A 175 9.38 26.39 17.62
N GLU A 176 9.15 26.95 16.45
CA GLU A 176 7.79 27.23 15.95
C GLU A 176 7.03 25.95 15.63
N ASP A 177 7.66 25.01 14.95
CA ASP A 177 7.09 23.69 14.65
C ASP A 177 6.76 22.93 15.95
N ARG A 178 7.66 23.00 16.92
CA ARG A 178 7.43 22.44 18.26
C ARG A 178 6.24 23.09 18.96
N ARG A 179 6.14 24.43 18.93
CA ARG A 179 5.00 25.14 19.51
C ARG A 179 3.67 24.76 18.84
N ALA A 180 3.67 24.56 17.52
CA ALA A 180 2.49 24.11 16.80
C ALA A 180 2.04 22.75 17.31
N LEU A 181 2.94 21.76 17.44
CA LEU A 181 2.67 20.45 18.00
C LEU A 181 2.17 20.54 19.45
N ASP A 182 2.88 21.25 20.31
CA ASP A 182 2.53 21.43 21.72
C ASP A 182 1.14 22.07 21.91
N SER A 183 0.75 22.99 21.03
CA SER A 183 -0.57 23.63 21.08
C SER A 183 -1.74 22.66 20.90
N VAL A 184 -1.50 21.57 20.18
CA VAL A 184 -2.49 20.50 19.99
C VAL A 184 -2.43 19.51 21.16
N LEU A 185 -1.23 19.11 21.57
CA LEU A 185 -1.03 18.14 22.66
C LEU A 185 -1.61 18.65 24.00
N ARG A 186 -1.39 19.91 24.33
CA ARG A 186 -1.89 20.54 25.59
C ARG A 186 -3.38 20.86 25.60
N ASN A 187 -4.06 20.71 24.48
CA ASN A 187 -5.47 21.00 24.41
C ASN A 187 -6.32 19.71 24.46
N PRO A 188 -6.91 19.37 25.61
CA PRO A 188 -7.68 18.13 25.77
C PRO A 188 -8.95 18.08 24.91
N ARG A 189 -9.37 19.22 24.35
CA ARG A 189 -10.53 19.30 23.45
C ARG A 189 -10.16 19.05 21.99
N ARG A 190 -8.87 18.95 21.66
CA ARG A 190 -8.39 18.69 20.31
C ARG A 190 -7.88 17.27 20.23
N ASP A 191 -8.35 16.54 19.23
CA ASP A 191 -7.74 15.28 18.87
C ASP A 191 -6.36 15.55 18.26
N ALA A 192 -5.31 15.01 18.86
CA ALA A 192 -3.93 15.14 18.41
C ALA A 192 -3.57 14.15 17.28
N ALA A 193 -4.54 13.80 16.44
CA ALA A 193 -4.30 12.93 15.28
C ALA A 193 -3.36 13.63 14.27
N ILE A 194 -2.39 12.86 13.79
CA ILE A 194 -1.30 13.32 12.95
C ILE A 194 -1.31 12.59 11.63
N LEU A 195 -1.10 13.33 10.56
CA LEU A 195 -0.92 12.78 9.22
C LEU A 195 0.55 12.83 8.85
N PHE A 196 1.11 11.70 8.46
CA PHE A 196 2.44 11.61 7.88
C PHE A 196 2.35 11.20 6.41
N ASP A 197 2.97 11.98 5.54
CA ASP A 197 3.29 11.59 4.17
C ASP A 197 4.75 11.13 4.17
N VAL A 198 5.00 9.86 3.86
CA VAL A 198 6.33 9.24 3.96
C VAL A 198 6.70 8.56 2.66
N LYS A 199 7.92 8.82 2.19
CA LYS A 199 8.56 8.08 1.10
C LYS A 199 9.74 7.31 1.65
N VAL A 200 9.74 6.00 1.47
CA VAL A 200 10.84 5.11 1.87
C VAL A 200 11.97 5.22 0.85
N VAL A 201 13.13 5.73 1.26
CA VAL A 201 14.28 5.88 0.37
C VAL A 201 15.12 4.62 0.36
N ARG A 202 15.45 4.07 1.54
CA ARG A 202 16.20 2.82 1.69
C ARG A 202 15.89 2.13 3.00
N ILE A 203 16.12 0.83 3.03
CA ILE A 203 15.89 -0.08 4.14
C ILE A 203 17.23 -0.76 4.48
N LYS A 204 17.54 -0.88 5.77
CA LYS A 204 18.71 -1.63 6.30
C LYS A 204 18.29 -2.60 7.37
#